data_30a212b34df7b74249416846aed5c404
#
_entry.id   30a212b34df7b74249416846aed5c404
#
_cell.length_a   1.000
_cell.length_b   1.000
_cell.length_c   1.000
_cell.angle_alpha   90.00
_cell.angle_beta   90.00
_cell.angle_gamma   90.00
#
_symmetry.space_group_name_H-M   'P 1'
#
loop_
_entity.id
_entity.type
_entity.pdbx_description
1 polymer ?
#
loop_
_entity_poly.entity_id
_entity_poly.type
_entity_poly.pdbx_seq_one_letter_code
_entity_poly.pdbx_strand_id
1 'polypeptide(L)'
;MPLTEGMFVIVFRYRAPLESIDALRDAHYANPHGVFATGLARLAGPLEPRTGGLVIAEGDRSAVESALASDPFITAGVATAEILQFNPTWPPKDPPSTPATSVAPAAAAISPYGLHPRPSN
;
A
#
# COMPACT_ATOMS: atom_id res chain seq x y z
N MET A 1 -16.60 17.11 -4.78
CA MET A 1 -15.78 17.02 -4.78
C MET A 1 -15.16 16.02 -5.33
N PRO A 2 -14.32 16.23 -5.74
CA PRO A 2 -13.75 15.31 -6.48
C PRO A 2 -13.31 14.24 -5.73
N LEU A 3 -13.35 13.29 -6.19
CA LEU A 3 -13.10 12.21 -5.62
C LEU A 3 -11.86 11.66 -6.12
N THR A 4 -10.89 12.52 -6.38
CA THR A 4 -9.61 12.07 -6.84
C THR A 4 -8.76 11.59 -5.68
N GLU A 5 -9.07 12.02 -4.47
CA GLU A 5 -8.32 11.54 -3.32
C GLU A 5 -8.81 10.17 -2.89
N GLY A 6 -7.91 9.31 -2.44
CA GLY A 6 -8.29 8.00 -1.99
C GLY A 6 -7.11 7.20 -1.50
N MET A 7 -7.39 5.93 -1.27
CA MET A 7 -6.38 4.96 -0.92
C MET A 7 -6.11 4.09 -2.12
N PHE A 8 -4.85 3.74 -2.31
CA PHE A 8 -4.43 2.98 -3.47
C PHE A 8 -3.53 1.84 -3.06
N VAL A 9 -3.71 0.71 -3.71
CA VAL A 9 -2.75 -0.38 -3.64
C VAL A 9 -1.99 -0.36 -4.95
N ILE A 10 -0.68 -0.24 -4.87
CA ILE A 10 0.17 -0.23 -6.05
C ILE A 10 0.95 -1.52 -6.03
N VAL A 11 0.80 -2.30 -7.08
CA VAL A 11 1.48 -3.59 -7.17
C VAL A 11 2.53 -3.48 -8.26
N PHE A 12 3.79 -3.59 -7.84
CA PHE A 12 4.89 -3.65 -8.79
C PHE A 12 5.16 -5.10 -9.11
N ARG A 13 5.40 -5.40 -10.39
CA ARG A 13 5.80 -6.73 -10.81
C ARG A 13 7.11 -6.62 -11.54
N TYR A 14 8.12 -7.36 -11.09
CA TYR A 14 9.44 -7.28 -11.65
C TYR A 14 9.46 -7.94 -13.02
N ARG A 15 10.21 -7.33 -13.94
CA ARG A 15 10.38 -7.83 -15.29
C ARG A 15 11.84 -7.98 -15.63
N ALA A 16 12.70 -7.98 -14.65
CA ALA A 16 14.15 -8.08 -14.83
C ALA A 16 14.71 -8.87 -13.66
N PRO A 17 15.95 -9.36 -13.77
CA PRO A 17 16.56 -10.10 -12.66
C PRO A 17 16.66 -9.22 -11.42
N LEU A 18 16.66 -9.87 -10.26
CA LEU A 18 16.71 -9.14 -9.00
C LEU A 18 17.92 -8.24 -8.88
N GLU A 19 19.04 -8.61 -9.49
CA GLU A 19 20.21 -7.73 -9.44
C GLU A 19 19.96 -6.40 -10.13
N SER A 20 19.15 -6.39 -11.20
CA SER A 20 18.77 -5.14 -11.85
C SER A 20 17.84 -4.31 -10.97
N ILE A 21 16.94 -4.99 -10.26
CA ILE A 21 16.06 -4.33 -9.32
C ILE A 21 16.87 -3.72 -8.18
N ASP A 22 17.79 -4.50 -7.62
CA ASP A 22 18.59 -4.03 -6.48
C ASP A 22 19.49 -2.87 -6.87
N ALA A 23 19.94 -2.83 -8.11
CA ALA A 23 20.78 -1.74 -8.59
C ALA A 23 20.02 -0.42 -8.62
N LEU A 24 18.69 -0.45 -8.76
CA LEU A 24 17.87 0.75 -8.81
C LEU A 24 17.12 1.03 -7.51
N ARG A 25 17.27 0.16 -6.51
CA ARG A 25 16.46 0.27 -5.30
C ARG A 25 16.64 1.61 -4.59
N ASP A 26 17.89 2.05 -4.43
CA ASP A 26 18.13 3.31 -3.73
C ASP A 26 17.53 4.48 -4.49
N ALA A 27 17.67 4.48 -5.81
CA ALA A 27 17.09 5.54 -6.62
C ALA A 27 15.56 5.51 -6.57
N HIS A 28 14.99 4.31 -6.50
CA HIS A 28 13.55 4.11 -6.39
C HIS A 28 13.01 4.80 -5.11
N TYR A 29 13.66 4.57 -3.98
CA TYR A 29 13.22 5.19 -2.72
C TYR A 29 13.58 6.67 -2.66
N ALA A 30 14.70 7.06 -3.24
CA ALA A 30 15.18 8.42 -3.13
C ALA A 30 14.61 9.37 -4.19
N ASN A 31 13.85 8.86 -5.14
CA ASN A 31 13.27 9.68 -6.20
C ASN A 31 12.46 10.83 -5.60
N PRO A 32 12.87 12.10 -5.79
CA PRO A 32 12.18 13.21 -5.12
C PRO A 32 10.75 13.39 -5.59
N HIS A 33 10.38 12.83 -6.72
CA HIS A 33 9.02 12.91 -7.24
C HIS A 33 8.24 11.62 -7.02
N GLY A 34 8.84 10.64 -6.36
CA GLY A 34 8.22 9.35 -6.14
C GLY A 34 7.28 9.33 -4.96
N VAL A 35 6.58 8.21 -4.81
CA VAL A 35 5.56 8.09 -3.75
C VAL A 35 6.16 8.17 -2.36
N PHE A 36 7.44 7.81 -2.20
CA PHE A 36 8.06 7.82 -0.88
C PHE A 36 8.43 9.24 -0.46
N ALA A 37 9.17 9.95 -1.31
CA ALA A 37 9.64 11.29 -0.97
C ALA A 37 8.51 12.31 -0.90
N THR A 38 7.45 12.11 -1.66
CA THR A 38 6.32 13.05 -1.66
C THR A 38 5.35 12.76 -0.53
N GLY A 39 5.56 11.67 0.23
CA GLY A 39 4.71 11.38 1.36
C GLY A 39 3.42 10.68 1.01
N LEU A 40 3.25 10.21 -0.21
CA LEU A 40 2.03 9.51 -0.60
C LEU A 40 2.02 8.09 -0.04
N ALA A 41 3.19 7.44 0.06
CA ALA A 41 3.24 6.06 0.53
C ALA A 41 3.03 6.00 2.04
N ARG A 42 2.17 5.08 2.47
CA ARG A 42 1.89 4.85 3.88
C ARG A 42 2.54 3.56 4.37
N LEU A 43 2.68 2.58 3.47
CA LEU A 43 3.20 1.28 3.83
C LEU A 43 3.76 0.67 2.55
N ALA A 44 4.85 -0.03 2.63
CA ALA A 44 5.44 -0.64 1.43
C ALA A 44 6.36 -1.77 1.82
N GLY A 45 6.53 -2.70 0.92
CA GLY A 45 7.48 -3.78 1.11
C GLY A 45 7.50 -4.71 -0.08
N PRO A 46 8.48 -5.60 -0.15
CA PRO A 46 8.55 -6.56 -1.22
C PRO A 46 7.52 -7.66 -1.04
N LEU A 47 7.10 -8.24 -2.15
CA LEU A 47 6.24 -9.42 -2.10
C LEU A 47 7.08 -10.63 -1.68
N GLU A 48 6.41 -11.64 -1.13
CA GLU A 48 7.02 -12.91 -0.77
C GLU A 48 6.37 -14.03 -1.59
N PRO A 49 7.08 -14.68 -2.51
CA PRO A 49 8.47 -14.48 -2.83
C PRO A 49 8.71 -13.17 -3.56
N ARG A 50 9.94 -12.80 -3.70
CA ARG A 50 10.33 -11.47 -4.15
C ARG A 50 10.16 -11.32 -5.66
N THR A 51 8.92 -11.27 -6.10
CA THR A 51 8.55 -11.12 -7.51
C THR A 51 8.07 -9.71 -7.83
N GLY A 52 8.03 -8.86 -6.84
CA GLY A 52 7.56 -7.49 -6.99
C GLY A 52 7.50 -6.82 -5.64
N GLY A 53 6.74 -5.76 -5.57
CA GLY A 53 6.54 -5.03 -4.34
C GLY A 53 5.13 -4.51 -4.24
N LEU A 54 4.76 -4.06 -3.07
CA LEU A 54 3.44 -3.51 -2.83
C LEU A 54 3.57 -2.22 -2.06
N VAL A 55 2.81 -1.22 -2.47
CA VAL A 55 2.77 0.07 -1.77
C VAL A 55 1.32 0.40 -1.49
N ILE A 56 1.04 0.80 -0.27
CA ILE A 56 -0.25 1.39 0.08
C ILE A 56 -0.01 2.90 0.10
N ALA A 57 -0.75 3.62 -0.72
CA ALA A 57 -0.58 5.06 -0.84
C ALA A 57 -1.91 5.76 -0.60
N GLU A 58 -1.82 6.99 -0.15
CA GLU A 58 -3.01 7.80 0.09
C GLU A 58 -2.77 9.18 -0.50
N GLY A 59 -3.75 9.67 -1.23
CA GLY A 59 -3.66 11.01 -1.80
C GLY A 59 -4.49 11.14 -3.06
N ASP A 60 -4.15 12.15 -3.83
CA ASP A 60 -4.81 12.42 -5.10
C ASP A 60 -4.34 11.42 -6.15
N ARG A 61 -5.27 10.87 -6.90
CA ARG A 61 -4.94 9.84 -7.89
C ARG A 61 -3.92 10.32 -8.92
N SER A 62 -4.09 11.54 -9.41
CA SER A 62 -3.15 12.04 -10.41
C SER A 62 -1.76 12.23 -9.84
N ALA A 63 -1.66 12.57 -8.55
CA ALA A 63 -0.37 12.67 -7.90
C ALA A 63 0.29 11.30 -7.78
N VAL A 64 -0.48 10.27 -7.48
CA VAL A 64 0.04 8.91 -7.40
C VAL A 64 0.52 8.45 -8.78
N GLU A 65 -0.29 8.71 -9.81
CA GLU A 65 0.07 8.34 -11.17
C GLU A 65 1.34 9.03 -11.63
N SER A 66 1.47 10.32 -11.36
CA SER A 66 2.65 11.08 -11.73
C SER A 66 3.89 10.58 -11.00
N ALA A 67 3.74 10.28 -9.72
CA ALA A 67 4.85 9.78 -8.93
C ALA A 67 5.34 8.43 -9.47
N LEU A 68 4.41 7.56 -9.84
CA LEU A 68 4.79 6.27 -10.39
C LEU A 68 5.46 6.41 -11.75
N ALA A 69 4.99 7.34 -12.57
CA ALA A 69 5.59 7.54 -13.90
C ALA A 69 7.04 7.98 -13.80
N SER A 70 7.43 8.58 -12.70
CA SER A 70 8.80 9.04 -12.49
C SER A 70 9.69 7.99 -11.83
N ASP A 71 9.14 6.87 -11.41
CA ASP A 71 9.86 5.87 -10.64
C ASP A 71 10.93 5.20 -11.51
N PRO A 72 12.18 5.11 -11.04
CA PRO A 72 13.22 4.45 -11.82
C PRO A 72 12.91 3.02 -12.21
N PHE A 73 12.17 2.28 -11.39
CA PHE A 73 11.77 0.92 -11.78
C PHE A 73 10.90 0.95 -13.02
N ILE A 74 10.08 1.99 -13.16
CA ILE A 74 9.18 2.12 -14.31
C ILE A 74 9.94 2.71 -15.49
N THR A 75 10.71 3.78 -15.27
CA THR A 75 11.40 4.44 -16.38
C THR A 75 12.48 3.55 -16.99
N ALA A 76 13.10 2.68 -16.20
CA ALA A 76 14.08 1.75 -16.70
C ALA A 76 13.46 0.46 -17.25
N GLY A 77 12.17 0.30 -17.09
CA GLY A 77 11.47 -0.87 -17.64
C GLY A 77 11.72 -2.16 -16.88
N VAL A 78 12.22 -2.10 -15.66
CA VAL A 78 12.51 -3.31 -14.90
C VAL A 78 11.30 -3.79 -14.10
N ALA A 79 10.24 -2.99 -14.04
CA ALA A 79 9.00 -3.38 -13.37
C ALA A 79 7.82 -2.70 -14.03
N THR A 80 6.66 -3.30 -13.87
CA THR A 80 5.39 -2.64 -14.20
C THR A 80 4.67 -2.38 -12.91
N ALA A 81 3.72 -1.46 -12.95
CA ALA A 81 2.92 -1.13 -11.76
C ALA A 81 1.45 -1.12 -12.13
N GLU A 82 0.66 -1.66 -11.22
CA GLU A 82 -0.78 -1.62 -11.33
C GLU A 82 -1.30 -0.82 -10.15
N ILE A 83 -2.24 0.08 -10.41
CA ILE A 83 -2.82 0.92 -9.36
C ILE A 83 -4.26 0.48 -9.17
N LEU A 84 -4.59 0.11 -7.94
CA LEU A 84 -5.95 -0.26 -7.59
C LEU A 84 -6.42 0.73 -6.54
N GLN A 85 -7.47 1.46 -6.83
CA GLN A 85 -8.04 2.39 -5.86
C GLN A 85 -9.09 1.65 -5.06
N PHE A 86 -9.12 1.86 -3.76
CA PHE A 86 -10.13 1.23 -2.92
C PHE A 86 -10.62 2.21 -1.87
N ASN A 87 -11.79 1.95 -1.38
CA ASN A 87 -12.41 2.76 -0.35
C ASN A 87 -12.36 1.96 0.96
N PRO A 88 -11.48 2.32 1.88
CA PRO A 88 -11.35 1.53 3.11
C PRO A 88 -12.59 1.70 3.98
N THR A 89 -13.16 0.59 4.36
CA THR A 89 -14.32 0.57 5.24
C THR A 89 -14.04 -0.10 6.56
N TRP A 90 -12.82 -0.56 6.76
CA TRP A 90 -12.40 -1.14 8.02
C TRP A 90 -11.01 -0.63 8.36
N PRO A 91 -10.77 -0.19 9.58
CA PRO A 91 -11.78 -0.04 10.63
C PRO A 91 -12.76 1.06 10.28
N PRO A 92 -13.94 1.11 10.93
CA PRO A 92 -14.92 2.17 10.66
C PRO A 92 -14.30 3.51 10.97
N LYS A 93 -14.59 4.49 10.09
CA LYS A 93 -14.07 5.80 10.30
C LYS A 93 -14.67 6.45 11.50
N ASP A 94 -15.92 6.22 11.72
CA ASP A 94 -16.63 6.78 12.80
C ASP A 94 -16.95 5.67 13.70
N PRO A 95 -16.13 5.29 14.62
CA PRO A 95 -16.42 4.17 15.47
C PRO A 95 -17.68 4.45 16.25
N PRO A 96 -18.44 3.47 16.48
CA PRO A 96 -19.65 3.63 17.22
C PRO A 96 -19.31 4.10 18.58
N SER A 97 -19.99 5.05 18.95
CA SER A 97 -19.73 5.56 20.17
C SER A 97 -20.06 4.63 21.20
N THR A 98 -20.53 3.70 20.96
CA THR A 98 -20.87 2.89 21.86
C THR A 98 -20.01 2.08 22.18
N PRO A 99 -19.83 2.02 22.71
CA PRO A 99 -18.94 1.61 22.92
C PRO A 99 -18.73 0.49 22.95
N ALA A 100 -18.80 0.64 22.66
CA ALA A 100 -18.58 -0.08 22.60
C ALA A 100 -18.22 -0.91 23.04
N THR A 101 -18.26 -0.87 23.21
CA THR A 101 -17.96 -1.46 23.45
C THR A 101 -17.91 -2.35 23.75
N SER A 102 -18.15 -2.48 23.90
CA SER A 102 -18.02 -3.15 24.13
C SER A 102 -17.88 -4.14 23.90
N VAL A 103 -17.91 -4.49 23.66
CA VAL A 103 -17.75 -5.36 23.41
C VAL A 103 -17.14 -6.13 23.24
N ALA A 104 -17.00 -6.27 23.32
CA ALA A 104 -16.40 -6.90 23.08
C ALA A 104 -16.15 -7.77 23.07
N PRO A 105 -16.21 -8.00 23.16
CA PRO A 105 -15.80 -8.73 22.96
C PRO A 105 -15.58 -9.63 22.67
N ALA A 106 -15.57 -9.66 22.67
CA ALA A 106 -15.27 -10.28 22.34
C ALA A 106 -15.14 -11.03 21.93
N ALA A 107 -15.13 -10.96 21.95
CA ALA A 107 -14.85 -11.45 21.47
C ALA A 107 -14.67 -12.04 21.08
N ALA A 108 -14.63 -11.98 21.13
CA ALA A 108 -14.32 -12.37 20.66
C ALA A 108 -14.01 -12.86 20.30
N ALA A 109 -13.94 -12.80 20.33
CA ALA A 109 -13.54 -13.14 19.94
C ALA A 109 -13.17 -13.73 19.67
N ILE A 110 -12.99 -13.99 19.53
CA ILE A 110 -12.57 -14.49 19.23
C ILE A 110 -12.48 -15.16 18.78
N SER A 111 -12.39 -15.56 18.54
CA SER A 111 -12.20 -16.10 18.03
C SER A 111 -12.24 -16.84 17.67
N PRO A 112 -12.36 -16.93 17.52
CA PRO A 112 -12.14 -17.84 17.20
C PRO A 112 -11.58 -18.32 16.22
N TYR A 113 -11.09 -18.08 15.65
CA TYR A 113 -10.36 -18.45 14.86
C TYR A 113 -9.31 -18.25 14.98
N GLY A 114 -9.38 -18.33 15.45
CA GLY A 114 -8.62 -18.28 15.66
C GLY A 114 -7.94 -17.87 15.71
N LEU A 115 -7.80 -17.85 15.66
CA LEU A 115 -7.27 -17.44 15.68
C LEU A 115 -6.92 -16.61 15.84
N HIS A 116 -6.96 -16.29 15.73
CA HIS A 116 -6.77 -15.50 15.80
C HIS A 116 -6.61 -14.73 15.82
N PRO A 117 -6.55 -14.72 16.03
CA PRO A 117 -6.39 -13.86 15.88
C PRO A 117 -5.93 -13.19 15.77
N ARG A 118 -5.46 -12.97 15.46
CA ARG A 118 -5.05 -12.27 15.22
C ARG A 118 -5.10 -11.57 15.02
N PRO A 119 -5.14 -11.29 15.18
CA PRO A 119 -5.25 -10.38 14.88
C PRO A 119 -5.11 -9.74 14.57
N SER A 120 -4.91 -9.61 14.22
CA SER A 120 -4.87 -8.88 13.83
C SER A 120 -4.69 -8.49 13.40
N ASN A 121 -4.49 -8.39 13.04
CA ASN A 121 -4.43 -7.79 12.59
C ASN A 121 -4.41 -7.48 12.54
#